data_fe40d2a0c9846fbea6e53ebfc75d5609
#
_entry.id   fe40d2a0c9846fbea6e53ebfc75d5609
#
_cell.length_a   1.000
_cell.length_b   1.000
_cell.length_c   1.000
_cell.angle_alpha   90.00
_cell.angle_beta   90.00
_cell.angle_gamma   90.00
#
_symmetry.space_group_name_H-M   'P 1'
#
loop_
_entity.id
_entity.type
_entity.pdbx_description
1 polymer ?
#
loop_
_entity_poly.entity_id
_entity_poly.type
_entity_poly.pdbx_seq_one_letter_code
_entity_poly.pdbx_strand_id
1 'polypeptide(L)'
;SKDFLILTYTPNEGMVTDNSINNLLSLKYKIQSLSWVHSVITLLDVPLLDNSDAPLQERLESFKTLKDEDVDKNRGFKEILNSPVFRNFVISEDGKTSGIIITIKEIKKLNNIQNKSKEEIERYKDKIKKQNHENILEIRQVIKSYGDVGKIYLGGIPMIADDMMTFIKSDIVVFGLGVLLFIIATLWFVFRKLI
;
A
#
# COMPACT_ATOMS: atom_id res chain seq x y z
N SER A 1 -3.03 14.07 -9.90
CA SER A 1 -2.27 13.52 -8.76
C SER A 1 -2.30 12.01 -8.91
N LYS A 2 -1.13 11.40 -8.91
CA LYS A 2 -1.05 9.94 -8.97
C LYS A 2 -1.43 9.38 -7.59
N ASP A 3 -2.35 8.44 -7.55
CA ASP A 3 -2.69 7.75 -6.33
C ASP A 3 -1.56 6.80 -5.95
N PHE A 4 -1.31 6.68 -4.64
CA PHE A 4 -0.28 5.80 -4.12
C PHE A 4 -0.78 5.04 -2.89
N LEU A 5 -0.21 3.87 -2.69
CA LEU A 5 -0.32 3.07 -1.47
C LEU A 5 1.02 3.09 -0.75
N ILE A 6 0.97 2.94 0.55
CA ILE A 6 2.16 2.82 1.39
C ILE A 6 2.07 1.47 2.11
N LEU A 7 3.14 0.69 2.05
CA LEU A 7 3.36 -0.40 2.99
C LEU A 7 4.43 0.00 3.99
N THR A 8 4.30 -0.49 5.20
CA THR A 8 5.39 -0.49 6.16
C THR A 8 5.89 -1.91 6.34
N TYR A 9 7.20 -2.10 6.35
CA TYR A 9 7.85 -3.39 6.55
C TYR A 9 8.78 -3.31 7.75
N THR A 10 8.48 -4.09 8.77
CA THR A 10 9.31 -4.26 9.97
C THR A 10 9.79 -5.71 10.00
N PRO A 11 11.02 -6.00 9.59
CA PRO A 11 11.55 -7.36 9.59
C PRO A 11 11.64 -7.95 11.00
N ASN A 12 11.65 -9.27 11.10
CA ASN A 12 11.85 -9.98 12.40
C ASN A 12 13.28 -9.84 12.91
N GLU A 13 14.23 -9.51 12.02
CA GLU A 13 15.65 -9.31 12.30
C GLU A 13 16.04 -7.83 12.08
N GLY A 14 17.34 -7.53 12.11
CA GLY A 14 17.82 -6.18 11.76
C GLY A 14 17.52 -5.82 10.29
N MET A 15 17.26 -4.54 10.02
CA MET A 15 16.85 -4.06 8.69
C MET A 15 17.87 -4.38 7.57
N VAL A 16 19.15 -4.40 7.90
CA VAL A 16 20.25 -4.58 6.92
C VAL A 16 20.89 -5.97 6.97
N THR A 17 20.24 -6.95 7.58
CA THR A 17 20.66 -8.35 7.41
C THR A 17 20.37 -8.77 5.96
N ASP A 18 21.18 -9.70 5.44
CA ASP A 18 21.00 -10.22 4.08
C ASP A 18 19.59 -10.79 3.90
N ASN A 19 19.08 -11.46 4.92
CA ASN A 19 17.72 -12.02 4.90
C ASN A 19 16.65 -10.93 4.81
N SER A 20 16.74 -9.87 5.62
CA SER A 20 15.78 -8.75 5.58
C SER A 20 15.82 -7.99 4.25
N ILE A 21 17.02 -7.77 3.69
CA ILE A 21 17.20 -7.13 2.38
C ILE A 21 16.60 -7.99 1.27
N ASN A 22 16.90 -9.30 1.25
CA ASN A 22 16.37 -10.21 0.26
C ASN A 22 14.86 -10.34 0.32
N ASN A 23 14.28 -10.38 1.53
CA ASN A 23 12.84 -10.39 1.72
C ASN A 23 12.18 -9.10 1.21
N LEU A 24 12.77 -7.94 1.53
CA LEU A 24 12.28 -6.66 1.03
C LEU A 24 12.38 -6.56 -0.50
N LEU A 25 13.47 -7.05 -1.07
CA LEU A 25 13.68 -7.07 -2.52
C LEU A 25 12.66 -8.00 -3.22
N SER A 26 12.45 -9.19 -2.67
CA SER A 26 11.45 -10.14 -3.15
C SER A 26 10.04 -9.55 -3.09
N LEU A 27 9.66 -8.95 -1.95
CA LEU A 27 8.39 -8.26 -1.77
C LEU A 27 8.22 -7.12 -2.79
N LYS A 28 9.25 -6.30 -2.97
CA LYS A 28 9.27 -5.23 -3.98
C LYS A 28 8.97 -5.76 -5.37
N TYR A 29 9.69 -6.78 -5.83
CA TYR A 29 9.49 -7.34 -7.17
C TYR A 29 8.13 -8.00 -7.32
N LYS A 30 7.62 -8.67 -6.30
CA LYS A 30 6.28 -9.24 -6.30
C LYS A 30 5.21 -8.16 -6.49
N ILE A 31 5.32 -7.05 -5.76
CA ILE A 31 4.40 -5.92 -5.90
C ILE A 31 4.56 -5.25 -7.27
N GLN A 32 5.80 -5.05 -7.73
CA GLN A 32 6.08 -4.42 -9.02
C GLN A 32 5.52 -5.24 -10.20
N SER A 33 5.37 -6.55 -10.06
CA SER A 33 4.80 -7.44 -11.08
C SER A 33 3.27 -7.33 -11.21
N LEU A 34 2.59 -6.67 -10.28
CA LEU A 34 1.15 -6.48 -10.35
C LEU A 34 0.79 -5.54 -11.50
N SER A 35 -0.22 -5.90 -12.29
CA SER A 35 -0.55 -5.23 -13.55
C SER A 35 -0.90 -3.75 -13.40
N TRP A 36 -1.46 -3.37 -12.25
CA TRP A 36 -1.92 -2.02 -11.92
C TRP A 36 -0.86 -1.16 -11.22
N VAL A 37 0.29 -1.73 -10.86
CA VAL A 37 1.40 -1.01 -10.23
C VAL A 37 2.24 -0.32 -11.29
N HIS A 38 2.51 0.98 -11.09
CA HIS A 38 3.40 1.76 -11.94
C HIS A 38 4.85 1.66 -11.48
N SER A 39 5.09 1.91 -10.21
CA SER A 39 6.43 1.85 -9.60
C SER A 39 6.37 1.51 -8.13
N VAL A 40 7.44 0.91 -7.63
CA VAL A 40 7.63 0.62 -6.20
C VAL A 40 8.98 1.19 -5.77
N ILE A 41 8.96 2.03 -4.75
CA ILE A 41 10.14 2.65 -4.16
C ILE A 41 10.29 2.16 -2.73
N THR A 42 11.49 1.76 -2.36
CA THR A 42 11.86 1.27 -1.03
C THR A 42 13.17 1.91 -0.57
N LEU A 43 13.59 1.63 0.64
CA LEU A 43 14.92 2.05 1.10
C LEU A 43 16.06 1.47 0.24
N LEU A 44 15.81 0.37 -0.50
CA LEU A 44 16.79 -0.25 -1.39
C LEU A 44 17.01 0.54 -2.69
N ASP A 45 16.22 1.56 -2.95
CA ASP A 45 16.31 2.41 -4.14
C ASP A 45 16.96 3.77 -3.83
N VAL A 46 17.30 3.99 -2.57
CA VAL A 46 17.93 5.25 -2.14
C VAL A 46 19.36 5.30 -2.65
N PRO A 47 19.73 6.36 -3.40
CA PRO A 47 21.10 6.55 -3.82
C PRO A 47 22.00 6.87 -2.63
N LEU A 48 23.15 6.21 -2.55
CA LEU A 48 24.17 6.39 -1.52
C LEU A 48 25.29 7.28 -2.07
N LEU A 49 25.60 8.34 -1.36
CA LEU A 49 26.64 9.30 -1.73
C LEU A 49 27.93 9.13 -0.91
N ASP A 50 27.81 8.68 0.34
CA ASP A 50 28.92 8.57 1.28
C ASP A 50 29.53 7.16 1.39
N ASN A 51 29.00 6.21 0.61
CA ASN A 51 29.43 4.82 0.69
C ASN A 51 30.65 4.47 -0.18
N SER A 52 31.27 5.46 -0.79
CA SER A 52 32.47 5.32 -1.64
C SER A 52 33.45 6.45 -1.36
N ASP A 53 34.74 6.12 -1.36
CA ASP A 53 35.84 7.12 -1.26
C ASP A 53 36.20 7.72 -2.63
N ALA A 54 35.45 7.39 -3.70
CA ALA A 54 35.61 7.95 -5.05
C ALA A 54 35.30 9.46 -5.08
N PRO A 55 35.85 10.24 -6.04
CA PRO A 55 35.50 11.62 -6.22
C PRO A 55 34.00 11.84 -6.40
N LEU A 56 33.48 12.97 -5.91
CA LEU A 56 32.04 13.26 -5.94
C LEU A 56 31.43 13.15 -7.34
N GLN A 57 32.17 13.55 -8.37
CA GLN A 57 31.71 13.52 -9.75
C GLN A 57 31.44 12.07 -10.22
N GLU A 58 32.34 11.15 -9.90
CA GLU A 58 32.18 9.71 -10.21
C GLU A 58 31.03 9.10 -9.44
N ARG A 59 30.82 9.49 -8.16
CA ARG A 59 29.67 9.07 -7.34
C ARG A 59 28.34 9.57 -7.88
N LEU A 60 28.30 10.74 -8.52
CA LEU A 60 27.09 11.30 -9.13
C LEU A 60 26.75 10.66 -10.49
N GLU A 61 27.73 10.06 -11.17
CA GLU A 61 27.53 9.40 -12.46
C GLU A 61 27.01 7.95 -12.31
N SER A 62 27.33 7.28 -11.19
CA SER A 62 26.83 5.92 -10.90
C SER A 62 26.49 5.77 -9.42
N PHE A 63 25.23 6.07 -9.08
CA PHE A 63 24.75 5.88 -7.72
C PHE A 63 24.71 4.41 -7.34
N LYS A 64 25.30 4.09 -6.19
CA LYS A 64 25.15 2.80 -5.54
C LYS A 64 23.97 2.83 -4.58
N THR A 65 23.43 1.68 -4.28
CA THR A 65 22.30 1.49 -3.38
C THR A 65 22.57 0.30 -2.45
N LEU A 66 21.74 0.09 -1.45
CA LEU A 66 21.87 -1.07 -0.56
C LEU A 66 21.70 -2.44 -1.25
N LYS A 67 21.30 -2.47 -2.54
CA LYS A 67 21.22 -3.71 -3.33
C LYS A 67 22.57 -4.15 -3.87
N ASP A 68 23.51 -3.24 -4.01
CA ASP A 68 24.79 -3.50 -4.65
C ASP A 68 25.69 -4.31 -3.71
N GLU A 69 26.34 -5.36 -4.24
CA GLU A 69 27.12 -6.33 -3.46
C GLU A 69 28.36 -5.71 -2.82
N ASP A 70 28.95 -4.72 -3.48
CA ASP A 70 30.18 -4.02 -3.07
C ASP A 70 29.93 -2.87 -2.10
N VAL A 71 28.68 -2.68 -1.65
CA VAL A 71 28.26 -1.67 -0.69
C VAL A 71 28.35 -2.19 0.75
N ASP A 72 29.02 -1.44 1.63
CA ASP A 72 28.89 -1.65 3.06
C ASP A 72 27.48 -1.26 3.52
N LYS A 73 26.65 -2.27 3.75
CA LYS A 73 25.22 -2.12 4.07
C LYS A 73 25.01 -1.34 5.37
N ASN A 74 25.90 -1.52 6.37
CA ASN A 74 25.79 -0.79 7.63
C ASN A 74 26.12 0.70 7.46
N ARG A 75 27.16 1.01 6.68
CA ARG A 75 27.52 2.39 6.35
C ARG A 75 26.44 3.08 5.53
N GLY A 76 25.96 2.43 4.46
CA GLY A 76 24.87 2.93 3.63
C GLY A 76 23.55 3.12 4.38
N PHE A 77 23.23 2.19 5.28
CA PHE A 77 22.03 2.33 6.11
C PHE A 77 22.12 3.52 7.09
N LYS A 78 23.28 3.75 7.70
CA LYS A 78 23.51 4.93 8.54
C LYS A 78 23.37 6.23 7.74
N GLU A 79 23.85 6.25 6.50
CA GLU A 79 23.70 7.39 5.61
C GLU A 79 22.22 7.69 5.37
N ILE A 80 21.41 6.69 5.03
CA ILE A 80 19.96 6.83 4.83
C ILE A 80 19.28 7.31 6.11
N LEU A 81 19.60 6.72 7.25
CA LEU A 81 19.00 7.03 8.55
C LEU A 81 19.32 8.46 9.01
N ASN A 82 20.50 8.99 8.67
CA ASN A 82 20.91 10.35 8.99
C ASN A 82 20.46 11.39 7.95
N SER A 83 19.91 10.94 6.81
CA SER A 83 19.45 11.85 5.77
C SER A 83 18.15 12.55 6.18
N PRO A 84 18.09 13.89 6.16
CA PRO A 84 16.86 14.63 6.43
C PRO A 84 15.76 14.40 5.36
N VAL A 85 16.14 13.89 4.18
CA VAL A 85 15.23 13.62 3.07
C VAL A 85 14.60 12.23 3.20
N PHE A 86 15.37 11.22 3.57
CA PHE A 86 14.94 9.83 3.54
C PHE A 86 14.44 9.33 4.89
N ARG A 87 14.97 9.88 6.00
CA ARG A 87 14.45 9.60 7.34
C ARG A 87 12.98 10.03 7.45
N ASN A 88 12.15 9.19 8.05
CA ASN A 88 10.70 9.35 8.16
C ASN A 88 9.94 9.28 6.82
N PHE A 89 10.62 9.01 5.71
CA PHE A 89 9.98 8.80 4.41
C PHE A 89 10.11 7.35 3.95
N VAL A 90 11.34 6.82 3.85
CA VAL A 90 11.59 5.41 3.48
C VAL A 90 12.06 4.56 4.65
N ILE A 91 12.43 5.17 5.76
CA ILE A 91 12.87 4.50 6.99
C ILE A 91 12.39 5.26 8.23
N SER A 92 11.92 4.55 9.25
CA SER A 92 11.55 5.15 10.53
C SER A 92 12.76 5.71 11.27
N GLU A 93 12.55 6.63 12.18
CA GLU A 93 13.61 7.29 12.95
C GLU A 93 14.47 6.31 13.75
N ASP A 94 13.86 5.24 14.25
CA ASP A 94 14.55 4.17 14.99
C ASP A 94 15.21 3.12 14.07
N GLY A 95 15.09 3.27 12.74
CA GLY A 95 15.67 2.37 11.75
C GLY A 95 15.03 0.97 11.67
N LYS A 96 13.90 0.74 12.32
CA LYS A 96 13.29 -0.60 12.42
C LYS A 96 12.26 -0.88 11.35
N THR A 97 11.66 0.15 10.77
CA THR A 97 10.55 0.01 9.82
C THR A 97 10.85 0.74 8.52
N SER A 98 10.83 0.03 7.41
CA SER A 98 10.95 0.61 6.07
C SER A 98 9.59 0.96 5.49
N GLY A 99 9.50 2.12 4.85
CA GLY A 99 8.39 2.49 3.98
C GLY A 99 8.57 1.88 2.58
N ILE A 100 7.48 1.40 1.99
CA ILE A 100 7.40 0.94 0.62
C ILE A 100 6.32 1.77 -0.07
N ILE A 101 6.70 2.60 -1.03
CA ILE A 101 5.79 3.50 -1.73
C ILE A 101 5.41 2.86 -3.06
N ILE A 102 4.13 2.64 -3.25
CA ILE A 102 3.57 1.99 -4.44
C ILE A 102 2.77 3.02 -5.20
N THR A 103 3.23 3.41 -6.37
CA THR A 103 2.49 4.29 -7.28
C THR A 103 1.57 3.45 -8.15
N ILE A 104 0.31 3.85 -8.22
CA ILE A 104 -0.72 3.18 -9.02
C ILE A 104 -0.70 3.75 -10.44
N LYS A 105 -0.89 2.88 -11.46
CA LYS A 105 -1.09 3.33 -12.84
C LYS A 105 -2.34 4.18 -12.95
N GLU A 106 -2.23 5.31 -13.61
CA GLU A 106 -3.40 6.16 -13.86
C GLU A 106 -4.44 5.38 -14.67
N ILE A 107 -5.66 5.30 -14.14
CA ILE A 107 -6.81 4.85 -14.91
C ILE A 107 -7.10 5.95 -15.94
N LYS A 108 -7.24 5.59 -17.22
CA LYS A 108 -7.55 6.54 -18.28
C LYS A 108 -8.72 7.42 -17.83
N LYS A 109 -8.43 8.72 -17.62
CA LYS A 109 -9.46 9.69 -17.27
C LYS A 109 -10.53 9.70 -18.35
N LEU A 110 -11.79 9.82 -17.94
CA LEU A 110 -12.88 10.02 -18.88
C LEU A 110 -12.63 11.35 -19.62
N ASN A 111 -12.24 11.29 -20.88
CA ASN A 111 -12.05 12.50 -21.68
C ASN A 111 -13.40 13.21 -21.83
N ASN A 112 -13.43 14.52 -21.58
CA ASN A 112 -14.60 15.38 -21.70
C ASN A 112 -15.80 14.99 -20.81
N ILE A 113 -15.59 14.96 -19.47
CA ILE A 113 -16.66 14.73 -18.48
C ILE A 113 -17.86 15.67 -18.69
N GLN A 114 -17.64 16.89 -19.21
CA GLN A 114 -18.69 17.89 -19.45
C GLN A 114 -19.76 17.46 -20.51
N ASN A 115 -19.41 16.52 -21.39
CA ASN A 115 -20.29 16.06 -22.45
C ASN A 115 -20.89 14.66 -22.22
N LYS A 116 -20.74 14.12 -20.99
CA LYS A 116 -21.19 12.78 -20.67
C LYS A 116 -22.45 12.77 -19.83
N SER A 117 -23.29 11.75 -20.04
CA SER A 117 -24.51 11.57 -19.24
C SER A 117 -24.17 11.23 -17.79
N LYS A 118 -25.12 11.51 -16.88
CA LYS A 118 -24.95 11.11 -15.45
C LYS A 118 -24.72 9.61 -15.32
N GLU A 119 -25.38 8.79 -16.11
CA GLU A 119 -25.24 7.33 -16.11
C GLU A 119 -23.84 6.88 -16.53
N GLU A 120 -23.23 7.50 -17.54
CA GLU A 120 -21.87 7.19 -17.97
C GLU A 120 -20.84 7.54 -16.89
N ILE A 121 -21.05 8.66 -16.21
CA ILE A 121 -20.19 9.10 -15.09
C ILE A 121 -20.30 8.12 -13.92
N GLU A 122 -21.51 7.70 -13.55
CA GLU A 122 -21.73 6.73 -12.47
C GLU A 122 -21.11 5.36 -12.81
N ARG A 123 -21.33 4.84 -14.01
CA ARG A 123 -20.69 3.58 -14.47
C ARG A 123 -19.16 3.66 -14.41
N TYR A 124 -18.60 4.81 -14.77
CA TYR A 124 -17.15 5.01 -14.70
C TYR A 124 -16.65 5.02 -13.25
N LYS A 125 -17.34 5.72 -12.34
CA LYS A 125 -17.02 5.73 -10.92
C LYS A 125 -17.12 4.34 -10.30
N ASP A 126 -18.15 3.59 -10.65
CA ASP A 126 -18.30 2.21 -10.13
C ASP A 126 -17.22 1.28 -10.66
N LYS A 127 -16.80 1.45 -11.91
CA LYS A 127 -15.67 0.72 -12.47
C LYS A 127 -14.36 1.03 -11.71
N ILE A 128 -14.11 2.30 -11.39
CA ILE A 128 -12.93 2.70 -10.61
C ILE A 128 -12.98 2.10 -9.20
N LYS A 129 -14.14 2.19 -8.54
CA LYS A 129 -14.31 1.61 -7.18
C LYS A 129 -14.06 0.11 -7.18
N LYS A 130 -14.63 -0.60 -8.18
CA LYS A 130 -14.42 -2.05 -8.32
C LYS A 130 -12.95 -2.39 -8.56
N GLN A 131 -12.29 -1.68 -9.47
CA GLN A 131 -10.87 -1.87 -9.76
C GLN A 131 -10.01 -1.60 -8.52
N ASN A 132 -10.30 -0.54 -7.77
CA ASN A 132 -9.59 -0.23 -6.53
C ASN A 132 -9.76 -1.38 -5.50
N HIS A 133 -10.98 -1.88 -5.34
CA HIS A 133 -11.25 -3.01 -4.45
C HIS A 133 -10.45 -4.26 -4.84
N GLU A 134 -10.44 -4.62 -6.12
CA GLU A 134 -9.67 -5.75 -6.63
C GLU A 134 -8.15 -5.56 -6.37
N ASN A 135 -7.62 -4.36 -6.61
CA ASN A 135 -6.23 -4.02 -6.35
C ASN A 135 -5.87 -4.16 -4.85
N ILE A 136 -6.76 -3.68 -3.96
CA ILE A 136 -6.57 -3.79 -2.51
C ILE A 136 -6.61 -5.25 -2.05
N LEU A 137 -7.50 -6.07 -2.59
CA LEU A 137 -7.54 -7.50 -2.29
C LEU A 137 -6.25 -8.20 -2.76
N GLU A 138 -5.75 -7.88 -3.96
CA GLU A 138 -4.54 -8.48 -4.52
C GLU A 138 -3.30 -8.13 -3.68
N ILE A 139 -3.11 -6.85 -3.31
CA ILE A 139 -1.99 -6.45 -2.46
C ILE A 139 -2.06 -7.09 -1.07
N ARG A 140 -3.25 -7.26 -0.49
CA ARG A 140 -3.44 -7.96 0.80
C ARG A 140 -3.05 -9.43 0.71
N GLN A 141 -3.32 -10.09 -0.42
CA GLN A 141 -2.85 -11.47 -0.64
C GLN A 141 -1.32 -11.54 -0.71
N VAL A 142 -0.69 -10.58 -1.39
CA VAL A 142 0.79 -10.47 -1.39
C VAL A 142 1.32 -10.29 0.03
N ILE A 143 0.78 -9.34 0.79
CA ILE A 143 1.19 -9.10 2.19
C ILE A 143 1.08 -10.37 3.03
N LYS A 144 -0.04 -11.09 2.90
CA LYS A 144 -0.27 -12.34 3.63
C LYS A 144 0.78 -13.40 3.33
N SER A 145 1.28 -13.47 2.10
CA SER A 145 2.33 -14.44 1.70
C SER A 145 3.71 -14.11 2.28
N TYR A 146 3.90 -12.92 2.86
CA TYR A 146 5.14 -12.48 3.52
C TYR A 146 4.98 -12.32 5.04
N GLY A 147 3.91 -12.85 5.63
CA GLY A 147 3.62 -12.70 7.07
C GLY A 147 4.69 -13.29 7.99
N ASP A 148 5.43 -14.28 7.54
CA ASP A 148 6.47 -14.97 8.32
C ASP A 148 7.80 -14.19 8.34
N VAL A 149 8.03 -13.26 7.42
CA VAL A 149 9.31 -12.53 7.29
C VAL A 149 9.35 -11.22 8.05
N GLY A 150 8.21 -10.75 8.53
CA GLY A 150 8.11 -9.50 9.27
C GLY A 150 6.67 -9.00 9.38
N LYS A 151 6.50 -7.85 10.06
CA LYS A 151 5.21 -7.17 10.14
C LYS A 151 5.07 -6.24 8.95
N ILE A 152 3.99 -6.40 8.18
CA ILE A 152 3.68 -5.59 7.01
C ILE A 152 2.29 -5.01 7.18
N TYR A 153 2.16 -3.69 7.09
CA TYR A 153 0.89 -3.00 7.14
C TYR A 153 0.66 -2.19 5.86
N LEU A 154 -0.60 -2.18 5.41
CA LEU A 154 -1.04 -1.42 4.25
C LEU A 154 -1.71 -0.13 4.71
N GLY A 155 -1.41 0.98 4.04
CA GLY A 155 -2.02 2.29 4.22
C GLY A 155 -2.17 3.03 2.89
N GLY A 156 -2.81 4.18 2.95
CA GLY A 156 -3.03 5.05 1.79
C GLY A 156 -4.50 5.32 1.51
N ILE A 157 -4.77 6.45 0.84
CA ILE A 157 -6.15 6.89 0.55
C ILE A 157 -6.97 5.84 -0.20
N PRO A 158 -6.45 5.14 -1.23
CA PRO A 158 -7.21 4.12 -1.95
C PRO A 158 -7.65 2.96 -1.04
N MET A 159 -6.81 2.55 -0.09
CA MET A 159 -7.14 1.50 0.88
C MET A 159 -8.21 1.97 1.86
N ILE A 160 -8.06 3.18 2.42
CA ILE A 160 -9.03 3.74 3.37
C ILE A 160 -10.41 3.88 2.70
N ALA A 161 -10.45 4.36 1.46
CA ALA A 161 -11.69 4.51 0.71
C ALA A 161 -12.37 3.15 0.45
N ASP A 162 -11.60 2.11 0.16
CA ASP A 162 -12.11 0.75 -0.03
C ASP A 162 -12.67 0.15 1.25
N ASP A 163 -11.93 0.27 2.36
CA ASP A 163 -12.36 -0.23 3.67
C ASP A 163 -13.63 0.49 4.13
N MET A 164 -13.69 1.81 4.02
CA MET A 164 -14.90 2.57 4.36
C MET A 164 -16.11 2.11 3.53
N MET A 165 -15.95 1.91 2.23
CA MET A 165 -17.04 1.42 1.37
C MET A 165 -17.49 0.02 1.77
N THR A 166 -16.56 -0.85 2.12
CA THR A 166 -16.84 -2.23 2.55
C THR A 166 -17.58 -2.23 3.88
N PHE A 167 -17.15 -1.41 4.85
CA PHE A 167 -17.83 -1.27 6.14
C PHE A 167 -19.26 -0.72 5.98
N ILE A 168 -19.44 0.35 5.20
CA ILE A 168 -20.78 0.92 4.96
C ILE A 168 -21.72 -0.13 4.36
N LYS A 169 -21.26 -0.89 3.36
CA LYS A 169 -22.09 -1.96 2.76
C LYS A 169 -22.44 -3.04 3.78
N SER A 170 -21.49 -3.46 4.60
CA SER A 170 -21.72 -4.45 5.66
C SER A 170 -22.73 -3.96 6.69
N ASP A 171 -22.56 -2.71 7.14
CA ASP A 171 -23.46 -2.10 8.14
C ASP A 171 -24.89 -1.96 7.62
N ILE A 172 -25.07 -1.56 6.36
CA ILE A 172 -26.41 -1.46 5.74
C ILE A 172 -27.09 -2.83 5.71
N VAL A 173 -26.37 -3.90 5.37
CA VAL A 173 -26.91 -5.26 5.30
C VAL A 173 -27.28 -5.74 6.72
N VAL A 174 -26.37 -5.65 7.67
CA VAL A 174 -26.56 -6.12 9.04
C VAL A 174 -27.68 -5.35 9.73
N PHE A 175 -27.65 -4.01 9.64
CA PHE A 175 -28.65 -3.17 10.24
C PHE A 175 -30.03 -3.35 9.57
N GLY A 176 -30.09 -3.38 8.24
CA GLY A 176 -31.32 -3.59 7.48
C GLY A 176 -31.99 -4.93 7.81
N LEU A 177 -31.19 -6.00 7.92
CA LEU A 177 -31.70 -7.32 8.30
C LEU A 177 -32.19 -7.33 9.75
N GLY A 178 -31.46 -6.68 10.65
CA GLY A 178 -31.86 -6.53 12.06
C GLY A 178 -33.17 -5.79 12.23
N VAL A 179 -33.34 -4.67 11.53
CA VAL A 179 -34.60 -3.88 11.54
C VAL A 179 -35.76 -4.71 10.97
N LEU A 180 -35.54 -5.41 9.86
CA LEU A 180 -36.58 -6.27 9.25
C LEU A 180 -37.04 -7.36 10.23
N LEU A 181 -36.10 -8.07 10.85
CA LEU A 181 -36.43 -9.11 11.85
C LEU A 181 -37.13 -8.53 13.06
N PHE A 182 -36.74 -7.35 13.52
CA PHE A 182 -37.40 -6.65 14.61
C PHE A 182 -38.87 -6.29 14.28
N ILE A 183 -39.12 -5.78 13.07
CA ILE A 183 -40.47 -5.47 12.57
C ILE A 183 -41.32 -6.74 12.52
N ILE A 184 -40.80 -7.81 11.93
CA ILE A 184 -41.49 -9.10 11.85
C ILE A 184 -41.86 -9.64 13.26
N ALA A 185 -40.87 -9.61 14.17
CA ALA A 185 -41.08 -10.08 15.55
C ALA A 185 -42.13 -9.23 16.29
N THR A 186 -42.09 -7.92 16.11
CA THR A 186 -43.06 -7.01 16.73
C THR A 186 -44.47 -7.22 16.19
N LEU A 187 -44.63 -7.36 14.86
CA LEU A 187 -45.92 -7.66 14.24
C LEU A 187 -46.45 -9.00 14.70
N TRP A 188 -45.61 -10.06 14.73
CA TRP A 188 -45.98 -11.35 15.22
C TRP A 188 -46.45 -11.31 16.68
N PHE A 189 -45.75 -10.58 17.53
CA PHE A 189 -46.13 -10.46 18.95
C PHE A 189 -47.44 -9.69 19.13
N VAL A 190 -47.68 -8.63 18.35
CA VAL A 190 -48.92 -7.85 18.42
C VAL A 190 -50.08 -8.64 17.89
N PHE A 191 -49.98 -9.28 16.74
CA PHE A 191 -51.08 -10.03 16.15
C PHE A 191 -51.41 -11.34 16.89
N ARG A 192 -50.41 -12.00 17.51
CA ARG A 192 -50.63 -13.16 18.34
C ARG A 192 -51.52 -12.89 19.58
N LYS A 193 -51.54 -11.64 20.07
CA LYS A 193 -52.43 -11.25 21.21
C LYS A 193 -53.84 -10.86 20.78
N LEU A 194 -54.09 -10.71 19.49
CA LEU A 194 -55.39 -10.31 18.93
C LEU A 194 -56.22 -11.51 18.43
N ILE A 195 -55.69 -12.73 18.46
CA ILE A 195 -56.37 -14.00 18.24
C ILE A 195 -56.43 -14.75 19.57
#